data_21b3a225fcbcf2805338a7dbc002c297
#
_entry.id   21b3a225fcbcf2805338a7dbc002c297
#
_cell.length_a   1.000
_cell.length_b   1.000
_cell.length_c   1.000
_cell.angle_alpha   90.00
_cell.angle_beta   90.00
_cell.angle_gamma   90.00
#
_symmetry.space_group_name_H-M   'P 1'
#
loop_
_entity.id
_entity.type
_entity.pdbx_description
1 polymer ?
#
loop_
_entity_poly.entity_id
_entity_poly.type
_entity_poly.pdbx_seq_one_letter_code
_entity_poly.pdbx_strand_id
1 'polypeptide(L)'
;MEMKAGKPVYIEKPLAASYEDCARINRISEITGVPCFVAYYRRYLPYFQKVKQIIDSGEIGTVTNVQIRFSVPPRDLDYSDSHNLPWRLQPDIAGAGYFYDLAPHQLDLLQEIFG
;
A
#
# COMPACT_ATOMS: atom_id res chain seq x y z
N MET A 1 18.48 9.39 -9.69
CA MET A 1 17.79 8.32 -8.95
C MET A 1 18.78 7.75 -7.93
N GLU A 2 18.43 7.78 -6.67
CA GLU A 2 19.30 7.52 -5.51
C GLU A 2 19.96 6.13 -5.53
N MET A 3 19.23 5.08 -5.95
CA MET A 3 19.77 3.73 -6.03
C MET A 3 20.96 3.60 -6.99
N LYS A 4 21.01 4.38 -8.08
CA LYS A 4 22.17 4.41 -8.98
C LYS A 4 23.40 5.04 -8.33
N ALA A 5 23.20 5.82 -7.26
CA ALA A 5 24.28 6.38 -6.43
C ALA A 5 24.65 5.48 -5.23
N GLY A 6 24.16 4.22 -5.21
CA GLY A 6 24.43 3.25 -4.14
C GLY A 6 23.69 3.51 -2.82
N LYS A 7 22.64 4.35 -2.83
CA LYS A 7 21.90 4.70 -1.62
C LYS A 7 20.60 3.92 -1.54
N PRO A 8 20.34 3.16 -0.45
CA PRO A 8 19.02 2.59 -0.17
C PRO A 8 17.93 3.66 -0.19
N VAL A 9 16.75 3.29 -0.67
CA VAL A 9 15.61 4.21 -0.74
C VAL A 9 14.41 3.63 0.01
N TYR A 10 13.66 4.53 0.64
CA TYR A 10 12.37 4.25 1.26
C TYR A 10 11.34 5.12 0.58
N ILE A 11 10.35 4.50 -0.04
CA ILE A 11 9.37 5.18 -0.90
C ILE A 11 7.99 5.07 -0.27
N GLU A 12 7.23 6.17 -0.31
CA GLU A 12 5.83 6.15 0.09
C GLU A 12 4.99 5.24 -0.81
N LYS A 13 3.94 4.68 -0.24
CA LYS A 13 2.98 3.87 -1.00
C LYS A 13 2.01 4.78 -1.80
N PRO A 14 1.56 4.36 -2.97
CA PRO A 14 2.04 3.19 -3.73
C PRO A 14 3.44 3.44 -4.28
N LEU A 15 4.16 2.37 -4.58
CA LEU A 15 5.55 2.44 -5.09
C LEU A 15 5.71 3.39 -6.29
N ALA A 16 4.72 3.39 -7.18
CA ALA A 16 4.60 4.32 -8.30
C ALA A 16 3.15 4.38 -8.78
N ALA A 17 2.86 5.28 -9.72
CA ALA A 17 1.53 5.48 -10.28
C ALA A 17 1.16 4.43 -11.36
N SER A 18 2.15 3.76 -11.96
CA SER A 18 1.94 2.74 -12.99
C SER A 18 2.71 1.45 -12.68
N TYR A 19 2.25 0.34 -13.26
CA TYR A 19 2.96 -0.95 -13.19
C TYR A 19 4.34 -0.86 -13.84
N GLU A 20 4.44 -0.20 -14.97
CA GLU A 20 5.67 -0.03 -15.73
C GLU A 20 6.74 0.71 -14.90
N ASP A 21 6.34 1.73 -14.17
CA ASP A 21 7.22 2.46 -13.27
C ASP A 21 7.64 1.61 -12.07
N CYS A 22 6.74 0.83 -11.49
CA CYS A 22 7.06 -0.15 -10.44
C CYS A 22 8.09 -1.16 -10.94
N ALA A 23 7.87 -1.77 -12.11
CA ALA A 23 8.78 -2.73 -12.71
C ALA A 23 10.16 -2.11 -13.00
N ARG A 24 10.18 -0.85 -13.44
CA ARG A 24 11.44 -0.11 -13.66
C ARG A 24 12.21 0.15 -12.36
N ILE A 25 11.52 0.49 -11.28
CA ILE A 25 12.13 0.68 -9.96
C ILE A 25 12.73 -0.64 -9.46
N ASN A 26 11.97 -1.73 -9.52
CA ASN A 26 12.42 -3.06 -9.11
C ASN A 26 13.67 -3.49 -9.91
N ARG A 27 13.64 -3.33 -11.23
CA ARG A 27 14.79 -3.66 -12.08
C ARG A 27 16.05 -2.85 -11.72
N ILE A 28 15.91 -1.59 -11.34
CA ILE A 28 17.06 -0.79 -10.91
C ILE A 28 17.59 -1.31 -9.58
N SER A 29 16.73 -1.66 -8.63
CA SER A 29 17.14 -2.28 -7.37
C SER A 29 17.91 -3.57 -7.61
N GLU A 30 17.41 -4.45 -8.48
CA GLU A 30 18.07 -5.70 -8.86
C GLU A 30 19.45 -5.47 -9.51
N ILE A 31 19.53 -4.59 -10.51
CA ILE A 31 20.79 -4.32 -11.24
C ILE A 31 21.84 -3.67 -10.33
N THR A 32 21.41 -2.78 -9.44
CA THR A 32 22.35 -2.06 -8.56
C THR A 32 22.68 -2.82 -7.29
N GLY A 33 21.89 -3.84 -6.93
CA GLY A 33 21.96 -4.53 -5.64
C GLY A 33 21.61 -3.64 -4.45
N VAL A 34 21.00 -2.47 -4.71
CA VAL A 34 20.65 -1.49 -3.69
C VAL A 34 19.18 -1.65 -3.30
N PRO A 35 18.86 -1.87 -2.01
CA PRO A 35 17.51 -2.14 -1.58
C PRO A 35 16.58 -0.94 -1.75
N CYS A 36 15.34 -1.26 -2.15
CA CYS A 36 14.22 -0.34 -2.22
C CYS A 36 13.11 -0.84 -1.29
N PHE A 37 12.66 -0.01 -0.38
CA PHE A 37 11.61 -0.32 0.58
C PHE A 37 10.38 0.54 0.28
N VAL A 38 9.18 -0.06 0.41
CA VAL A 38 7.91 0.66 0.29
C VAL A 38 7.25 0.78 1.66
N ALA A 39 6.63 1.91 1.94
CA ALA A 39 6.08 2.26 3.25
C ALA A 39 4.80 1.49 3.61
N TYR A 40 4.83 0.17 3.53
CA TYR A 40 3.74 -0.71 4.00
C TYR A 40 3.87 -1.01 5.50
N TYR A 41 3.90 0.04 6.31
CA TYR A 41 4.16 -0.05 7.76
C TYR A 41 3.12 -0.88 8.53
N ARG A 42 1.89 -1.02 8.01
CA ARG A 42 0.79 -1.69 8.72
C ARG A 42 1.09 -3.15 9.03
N ARG A 43 1.84 -3.85 8.18
CA ARG A 43 2.23 -5.25 8.41
C ARG A 43 3.02 -5.44 9.72
N TYR A 44 3.67 -4.41 10.22
CA TYR A 44 4.45 -4.45 11.45
C TYR A 44 3.72 -3.90 12.69
N LEU A 45 2.46 -3.46 12.54
CA LEU A 45 1.68 -3.02 13.69
C LEU A 45 1.30 -4.23 14.56
N PRO A 46 1.42 -4.14 15.90
CA PRO A 46 1.27 -5.27 16.81
C PRO A 46 -0.04 -6.06 16.63
N TYR A 47 -1.14 -5.38 16.36
CA TYR A 47 -2.43 -6.04 16.18
C TYR A 47 -2.51 -6.86 14.87
N PHE A 48 -1.91 -6.42 13.78
CA PHE A 48 -1.83 -7.21 12.54
C PHE A 48 -0.87 -8.38 12.68
N GLN A 49 0.26 -8.19 13.37
CA GLN A 49 1.16 -9.28 13.72
C GLN A 49 0.46 -10.32 14.61
N LYS A 50 -0.39 -9.88 15.55
CA LYS A 50 -1.20 -10.82 16.36
C LYS A 50 -2.21 -11.59 15.53
N VAL A 51 -2.89 -10.94 14.58
CA VAL A 51 -3.80 -11.62 13.63
C VAL A 51 -3.05 -12.70 12.86
N LYS A 52 -1.88 -12.36 12.30
CA LYS A 52 -1.04 -13.34 11.58
C LYS A 52 -0.66 -14.52 12.48
N GLN A 53 -0.21 -14.27 13.70
CA GLN A 53 0.15 -15.33 14.66
C GLN A 53 -1.01 -16.28 14.95
N ILE A 54 -2.23 -15.76 15.15
CA ILE A 54 -3.43 -16.57 15.40
C ILE A 54 -3.75 -17.45 14.18
N ILE A 55 -3.63 -16.92 12.98
CA ILE A 55 -3.85 -17.66 11.75
C ILE A 55 -2.78 -18.75 11.56
N ASP A 56 -1.51 -18.39 11.70
CA ASP A 56 -0.37 -19.29 11.52
C ASP A 56 -0.36 -20.43 12.56
N SER A 57 -0.84 -20.16 13.78
CA SER A 57 -0.96 -21.18 14.84
C SER A 57 -2.08 -22.21 14.60
N GLY A 58 -2.97 -21.95 13.64
CA GLY A 58 -4.14 -22.81 13.40
C GLY A 58 -5.24 -22.72 14.45
N GLU A 59 -5.14 -21.76 15.40
CA GLU A 59 -6.09 -21.60 16.52
C GLU A 59 -7.53 -21.40 16.04
N ILE A 60 -7.73 -20.76 14.89
CA ILE A 60 -9.05 -20.55 14.27
C ILE A 60 -9.38 -21.54 13.15
N GLY A 61 -8.51 -22.53 12.92
CA GLY A 61 -8.64 -23.47 11.82
C GLY A 61 -8.33 -22.87 10.45
N THR A 62 -8.77 -23.53 9.39
CA THR A 62 -8.53 -23.09 8.02
C THR A 62 -9.38 -21.86 7.68
N VAL A 63 -8.74 -20.77 7.29
CA VAL A 63 -9.43 -19.57 6.80
C VAL A 63 -9.95 -19.83 5.38
N THR A 64 -11.26 -19.81 5.19
CA THR A 64 -11.91 -20.06 3.89
C THR A 64 -12.36 -18.78 3.19
N ASN A 65 -12.50 -17.70 3.93
CA ASN A 65 -12.94 -16.41 3.36
C ASN A 65 -12.38 -15.26 4.20
N VAL A 66 -12.02 -14.18 3.52
CA VAL A 66 -11.63 -12.91 4.15
C VAL A 66 -12.46 -11.79 3.54
N GLN A 67 -13.08 -10.99 4.38
CA GLN A 67 -13.82 -9.80 3.96
C GLN A 67 -13.28 -8.57 4.67
N ILE A 68 -12.81 -7.59 3.89
CA ILE A 68 -12.42 -6.28 4.40
C ILE A 68 -13.50 -5.27 4.03
N ARG A 69 -14.11 -4.66 5.03
CA ARG A 69 -15.05 -3.57 4.85
C ARG A 69 -14.50 -2.31 5.48
N PHE A 70 -14.41 -1.26 4.70
CA PHE A 70 -14.02 0.06 5.16
C PHE A 70 -15.08 1.08 4.72
N SER A 71 -15.70 1.73 5.66
CA SER A 71 -16.75 2.73 5.40
C SER A 71 -16.55 3.88 6.37
N VAL A 72 -16.37 5.06 5.83
CA VAL A 72 -16.29 6.32 6.59
C VAL A 72 -17.22 7.34 5.94
N PRO A 73 -17.81 8.25 6.72
CA PRO A 73 -18.56 9.35 6.15
C PRO A 73 -17.62 10.23 5.29
N PRO A 74 -18.14 10.84 4.23
CA PRO A 74 -17.37 11.82 3.47
C PRO A 74 -16.91 12.97 4.39
N ARG A 75 -15.76 13.54 4.10
CA ARG A 75 -15.25 14.71 4.80
C ARG A 75 -15.88 15.97 4.18
N ASP A 76 -15.96 17.04 4.94
CA ASP A 76 -16.51 18.34 4.43
C ASP A 76 -15.79 18.80 3.15
N LEU A 77 -14.48 18.55 3.07
CA LEU A 77 -13.66 18.83 1.89
C LEU A 77 -14.01 17.98 0.65
N ASP A 78 -14.65 16.84 0.82
CA ASP A 78 -15.05 15.97 -0.29
C ASP A 78 -16.28 16.49 -1.03
N TYR A 79 -17.01 17.43 -0.42
CA TYR A 79 -18.15 18.15 -1.01
C TYR A 79 -17.78 19.53 -1.54
N SER A 80 -16.51 19.93 -1.39
CA SER A 80 -16.07 21.21 -1.93
C SER A 80 -16.18 21.22 -3.46
N ASP A 81 -16.40 22.39 -3.99
CA ASP A 81 -16.55 22.68 -5.40
C ASP A 81 -15.61 21.84 -6.28
N SER A 82 -16.13 21.30 -7.37
CA SER A 82 -15.38 20.47 -8.34
C SER A 82 -14.05 21.09 -8.82
N HIS A 83 -13.91 22.40 -8.68
CA HIS A 83 -12.68 23.13 -9.01
C HIS A 83 -11.64 23.14 -7.88
N ASN A 84 -11.97 22.66 -6.68
CA ASN A 84 -11.09 22.71 -5.51
C ASN A 84 -11.04 21.38 -4.73
N LEU A 85 -11.13 20.27 -5.45
CA LEU A 85 -11.06 18.94 -4.87
C LEU A 85 -9.70 18.73 -4.17
N PRO A 86 -9.67 18.09 -3.00
CA PRO A 86 -8.44 17.61 -2.40
C PRO A 86 -7.62 16.81 -3.42
N TRP A 87 -6.31 16.95 -3.42
CA TRP A 87 -5.44 16.29 -4.40
C TRP A 87 -5.69 14.76 -4.51
N ARG A 88 -6.09 14.11 -3.41
CA ARG A 88 -6.43 12.68 -3.38
C ARG A 88 -7.66 12.32 -4.22
N LEU A 89 -8.53 13.28 -4.50
CA LEU A 89 -9.73 13.11 -5.32
C LEU A 89 -9.53 13.61 -6.75
N GLN A 90 -8.36 14.16 -7.07
CA GLN A 90 -8.03 14.60 -8.42
C GLN A 90 -7.47 13.42 -9.22
N PRO A 91 -8.18 12.90 -10.25
CA PRO A 91 -7.77 11.70 -10.98
C PRO A 91 -6.39 11.83 -11.63
N ASP A 92 -6.07 13.00 -12.15
CA ASP A 92 -4.79 13.28 -12.81
C ASP A 92 -3.59 13.25 -11.86
N ILE A 93 -3.83 13.43 -10.55
CA ILE A 93 -2.78 13.43 -9.52
C ILE A 93 -2.76 12.10 -8.77
N ALA A 94 -3.93 11.65 -8.29
CA ALA A 94 -4.07 10.53 -7.37
C ALA A 94 -4.57 9.23 -8.04
N GLY A 95 -4.84 9.24 -9.34
CA GLY A 95 -5.38 8.09 -10.05
C GLY A 95 -6.79 7.73 -9.57
N ALA A 96 -6.95 6.64 -8.82
CA ALA A 96 -8.23 6.13 -8.36
C ALA A 96 -8.65 6.65 -6.97
N GLY A 97 -8.23 7.85 -6.59
CA GLY A 97 -8.68 8.54 -5.38
C GLY A 97 -8.41 7.75 -4.09
N TYR A 98 -9.39 7.69 -3.20
CA TYR A 98 -9.27 6.98 -1.92
C TYR A 98 -8.97 5.49 -2.05
N PHE A 99 -9.30 4.87 -3.18
CA PHE A 99 -8.92 3.48 -3.42
C PHE A 99 -7.40 3.34 -3.44
N TYR A 100 -6.69 4.19 -4.19
CA TYR A 100 -5.22 4.16 -4.24
C TYR A 100 -4.56 4.62 -2.93
N ASP A 101 -5.26 5.40 -2.13
CA ASP A 101 -4.75 5.78 -0.82
C ASP A 101 -4.86 4.63 0.21
N LEU A 102 -5.96 3.88 0.20
CA LEU A 102 -6.30 2.94 1.27
C LEU A 102 -6.13 1.46 0.89
N ALA A 103 -6.54 1.06 -0.31
CA ALA A 103 -6.52 -0.34 -0.74
C ALA A 103 -5.12 -0.97 -0.78
N PRO A 104 -4.04 -0.27 -1.18
CA PRO A 104 -2.70 -0.86 -1.19
C PRO A 104 -2.27 -1.40 0.18
N HIS A 105 -2.64 -0.74 1.27
CA HIS A 105 -2.36 -1.25 2.62
C HIS A 105 -3.13 -2.53 2.95
N GLN A 106 -4.35 -2.67 2.44
CA GLN A 106 -5.17 -3.87 2.68
C GLN A 106 -4.65 -5.04 1.84
N LEU A 107 -4.32 -4.77 0.57
CA LEU A 107 -3.73 -5.77 -0.31
C LEU A 107 -2.38 -6.27 0.21
N ASP A 108 -1.54 -5.37 0.70
CA ASP A 108 -0.27 -5.70 1.33
C ASP A 108 -0.45 -6.58 2.58
N LEU A 109 -1.44 -6.28 3.42
CA LEU A 109 -1.76 -7.10 4.58
C LEU A 109 -2.27 -8.49 4.20
N LEU A 110 -3.11 -8.60 3.18
CA LEU A 110 -3.58 -9.90 2.69
C LEU A 110 -2.41 -10.74 2.17
N GLN A 111 -1.50 -10.13 1.41
CA GLN A 111 -0.28 -10.78 0.92
C GLN A 111 0.64 -11.20 2.07
N GLU A 112 0.80 -10.38 3.11
CA GLU A 112 1.62 -10.70 4.28
C GLU A 112 1.05 -11.85 5.12
N ILE A 113 -0.28 -11.93 5.22
CA ILE A 113 -0.95 -12.90 6.09
C ILE A 113 -1.20 -14.23 5.39
N PHE A 114 -1.53 -14.21 4.11
CA PHE A 114 -1.98 -15.40 3.38
C PHE A 114 -1.04 -15.87 2.25
N GLY A 115 0.00 -15.11 1.92
CA GLY A 115 0.99 -15.44 0.88
C GLY A 115 0.62 -14.86 -0.46
#